data_713be7bb6f5626f4220b5243cda3d2d8
#
_entry.id   713be7bb6f5626f4220b5243cda3d2d8
#
_cell.length_a   1.000
_cell.length_b   1.000
_cell.length_c   1.000
_cell.angle_alpha   90.00
_cell.angle_beta   90.00
_cell.angle_gamma   90.00
#
_symmetry.space_group_name_H-M   'P 1'
#
loop_
_entity.id
_entity.type
_entity.pdbx_description
1 polymer ?
#
loop_
_entity_poly.entity_id
_entity_poly.type
_entity_poly.pdbx_seq_one_letter_code
_entity_poly.pdbx_strand_id
1 'polypeptide(L)'
;FPGEYIHIGGDECPKTSWKQCEDCQALIRKENLKDEFELHAYFIQQVEKIAEGLGRKLIGWDEVLEGGLPLKATVMSWRGEAGGIKAAQLGNNVIMTPNTYCYLDYYQENPEFAPLAIGGFISLEQVYDYEPIPEALTVEEAKHIIGIQGNIWGEYVATIEKFEYMAFPRLLAIAEVAWSQPGNKNRELFISHLKKEFSFFQKRNVNTCREYF
;
A
#
# COMPACT_ATOMS: atom_id res chain seq x y z
N PHE A 1 -17.99 -1.48 13.49
CA PHE A 1 -17.03 -2.05 12.53
C PHE A 1 -16.78 -3.51 12.89
N PRO A 2 -17.20 -4.48 12.04
CA PRO A 2 -17.02 -5.91 12.34
C PRO A 2 -15.63 -6.46 11.93
N GLY A 3 -14.83 -5.70 11.17
CA GLY A 3 -13.54 -6.15 10.64
C GLY A 3 -12.53 -6.53 11.73
N GLU A 4 -11.70 -7.51 11.45
CA GLU A 4 -10.65 -7.99 12.34
C GLU A 4 -9.53 -6.96 12.52
N TYR A 5 -9.30 -6.13 11.51
CA TYR A 5 -8.22 -5.15 11.46
C TYR A 5 -8.72 -3.71 11.63
N ILE A 6 -7.88 -2.89 12.27
CA ILE A 6 -8.01 -1.43 12.32
C ILE A 6 -6.75 -0.83 11.70
N HIS A 7 -6.93 -0.06 10.62
CA HIS A 7 -5.84 0.70 10.02
C HIS A 7 -5.71 2.05 10.71
N ILE A 8 -4.51 2.39 11.16
CA ILE A 8 -4.24 3.61 11.94
C ILE A 8 -3.41 4.66 11.19
N GLY A 9 -3.06 4.41 9.95
CA GLY A 9 -2.10 5.27 9.24
C GLY A 9 -0.70 5.10 9.76
N GLY A 10 -0.17 6.12 10.40
CA GLY A 10 1.18 6.14 10.98
C GLY A 10 2.23 6.75 10.06
N ASP A 11 1.82 7.15 8.87
CA ASP A 11 2.62 7.74 7.81
C ASP A 11 2.89 9.25 8.02
N GLU A 12 3.93 9.73 7.36
CA GLU A 12 4.23 11.15 7.15
C GLU A 12 4.13 12.03 8.42
N CYS A 13 4.52 11.49 9.58
CA CYS A 13 4.48 12.21 10.84
C CYS A 13 5.76 13.05 11.03
N PRO A 14 5.74 14.38 10.81
CA PRO A 14 6.92 15.23 10.97
C PRO A 14 7.28 15.35 12.47
N LYS A 15 8.55 15.11 12.81
CA LYS A 15 9.03 15.16 14.19
C LYS A 15 9.52 16.55 14.62
N THR A 16 9.50 17.55 13.75
CA THR A 16 10.07 18.88 14.00
C THR A 16 9.43 19.57 15.20
N SER A 17 8.10 19.54 15.31
CA SER A 17 7.38 20.13 16.43
C SER A 17 7.66 19.40 17.74
N TRP A 18 7.86 18.08 17.71
CA TRP A 18 8.10 17.28 18.91
C TRP A 18 9.46 17.56 19.55
N LYS A 19 10.46 17.96 18.75
CA LYS A 19 11.78 18.37 19.24
C LYS A 19 11.74 19.61 20.12
N GLN A 20 10.74 20.47 19.88
CA GLN A 20 10.59 21.74 20.60
C GLN A 20 9.47 21.71 21.67
N CYS A 21 8.71 20.62 21.69
CA CYS A 21 7.60 20.44 22.63
C CYS A 21 8.11 19.92 23.97
N GLU A 22 7.95 20.73 25.02
CA GLU A 22 8.41 20.39 26.40
C GLU A 22 7.77 19.09 26.92
N ASP A 23 6.46 18.88 26.67
CA ASP A 23 5.73 17.67 27.06
C ASP A 23 6.23 16.43 26.30
N CYS A 24 6.51 16.56 24.99
CA CYS A 24 7.09 15.49 24.20
C CYS A 24 8.47 15.09 24.74
N GLN A 25 9.32 16.08 25.02
CA GLN A 25 10.66 15.85 25.59
C GLN A 25 10.59 15.28 27.00
N ALA A 26 9.62 15.71 27.80
CA ALA A 26 9.39 15.14 29.12
C ALA A 26 8.95 13.68 29.06
N LEU A 27 8.07 13.34 28.11
CA LEU A 27 7.62 11.96 27.88
C LEU A 27 8.76 11.07 27.38
N ILE A 28 9.59 11.56 26.43
CA ILE A 28 10.79 10.84 25.97
C ILE A 28 11.68 10.48 27.19
N ARG A 29 11.97 11.43 28.05
CA ARG A 29 12.77 11.17 29.26
C ARG A 29 12.07 10.20 30.21
N LYS A 30 10.79 10.39 30.47
CA LYS A 30 10.00 9.56 31.39
C LYS A 30 9.95 8.08 30.95
N GLU A 31 9.72 7.83 29.67
CA GLU A 31 9.60 6.49 29.12
C GLU A 31 10.97 5.93 28.67
N ASN A 32 12.07 6.67 28.94
CA ASN A 32 13.44 6.30 28.56
C ASN A 32 13.60 6.00 27.07
N LEU A 33 12.95 6.80 26.22
CA LEU A 33 13.03 6.73 24.77
C LEU A 33 14.26 7.50 24.28
N LYS A 34 14.78 7.09 23.14
CA LYS A 34 15.99 7.65 22.56
C LYS A 34 15.76 9.01 21.89
N ASP A 35 14.66 9.13 21.15
CA ASP A 35 14.36 10.29 20.32
C ASP A 35 12.86 10.34 19.93
N GLU A 36 12.50 11.27 19.05
CA GLU A 36 11.14 11.46 18.55
C GLU A 36 10.66 10.31 17.63
N PHE A 37 11.57 9.54 17.04
CA PHE A 37 11.19 8.35 16.27
C PHE A 37 10.74 7.22 17.23
N GLU A 38 11.46 7.03 18.33
CA GLU A 38 10.99 6.11 19.38
C GLU A 38 9.72 6.62 20.06
N LEU A 39 9.53 7.94 20.20
CA LEU A 39 8.26 8.50 20.69
C LEU A 39 7.09 8.17 19.76
N HIS A 40 7.28 8.23 18.43
CA HIS A 40 6.29 7.81 17.47
C HIS A 40 5.98 6.31 17.61
N ALA A 41 7.00 5.47 17.66
CA ALA A 41 6.84 4.04 17.86
C ALA A 41 6.15 3.71 19.20
N TYR A 42 6.48 4.43 20.27
CA TYR A 42 5.80 4.32 21.57
C TYR A 42 4.30 4.64 21.45
N PHE A 43 3.95 5.71 20.75
CA PHE A 43 2.54 6.05 20.49
C PHE A 43 1.83 4.91 19.76
N ILE A 44 2.43 4.38 18.67
CA ILE A 44 1.87 3.25 17.92
C ILE A 44 1.66 2.03 18.83
N GLN A 45 2.62 1.71 19.70
CA GLN A 45 2.47 0.61 20.68
C GLN A 45 1.31 0.83 21.68
N GLN A 46 1.03 2.08 22.09
CA GLN A 46 -0.13 2.35 22.95
C GLN A 46 -1.44 2.11 22.19
N VAL A 47 -1.50 2.51 20.91
CA VAL A 47 -2.66 2.24 20.03
C VAL A 47 -2.81 0.74 19.78
N GLU A 48 -1.71 0.02 19.59
CA GLU A 48 -1.73 -1.44 19.43
C GLU A 48 -2.34 -2.14 20.66
N LYS A 49 -1.93 -1.75 21.86
CA LYS A 49 -2.51 -2.28 23.11
C LYS A 49 -4.01 -2.02 23.21
N ILE A 50 -4.47 -0.86 22.77
CA ILE A 50 -5.90 -0.51 22.74
C ILE A 50 -6.63 -1.42 21.74
N ALA A 51 -6.09 -1.59 20.54
CA ALA A 51 -6.67 -2.47 19.50
C ALA A 51 -6.73 -3.93 19.97
N GLU A 52 -5.65 -4.44 20.57
CA GLU A 52 -5.61 -5.79 21.16
C GLU A 52 -6.68 -5.94 22.27
N GLY A 53 -6.83 -4.95 23.13
CA GLY A 53 -7.86 -4.93 24.20
C GLY A 53 -9.30 -4.99 23.64
N LEU A 54 -9.50 -4.53 22.40
CA LEU A 54 -10.76 -4.63 21.66
C LEU A 54 -10.87 -5.90 20.79
N GLY A 55 -9.89 -6.82 20.89
CA GLY A 55 -9.83 -8.04 20.07
C GLY A 55 -9.57 -7.76 18.60
N ARG A 56 -8.85 -6.67 18.28
CA ARG A 56 -8.53 -6.24 16.91
C ARG A 56 -7.04 -6.30 16.65
N LYS A 57 -6.67 -6.49 15.38
CA LYS A 57 -5.29 -6.39 14.88
C LYS A 57 -5.05 -5.03 14.28
N LEU A 58 -3.84 -4.52 14.43
CA LEU A 58 -3.43 -3.22 13.89
C LEU A 58 -2.89 -3.38 12.48
N ILE A 59 -3.20 -2.44 11.60
CA ILE A 59 -2.48 -2.22 10.34
C ILE A 59 -1.95 -0.79 10.34
N GLY A 60 -0.74 -0.57 9.82
CA GLY A 60 -0.19 0.76 9.56
C GLY A 60 0.72 0.79 8.34
N TRP A 61 0.98 1.98 7.84
CA TRP A 61 1.98 2.20 6.80
C TRP A 61 3.37 1.88 7.33
N ASP A 62 4.35 1.68 6.45
CA ASP A 62 5.66 1.16 6.84
C ASP A 62 6.46 2.08 7.80
N GLU A 63 6.07 3.34 7.98
CA GLU A 63 6.61 4.25 8.99
C GLU A 63 6.36 3.79 10.43
N VAL A 64 5.40 2.90 10.68
CA VAL A 64 5.20 2.32 12.02
C VAL A 64 6.40 1.51 12.50
N LEU A 65 7.31 1.13 11.59
CA LEU A 65 8.58 0.48 11.91
C LEU A 65 9.70 1.47 12.26
N GLU A 66 9.49 2.78 12.09
CA GLU A 66 10.45 3.79 12.47
C GLU A 66 10.59 3.81 14.00
N GLY A 67 11.81 4.11 14.51
CA GLY A 67 12.09 4.03 15.95
C GLY A 67 12.44 2.63 16.46
N GLY A 68 12.10 1.58 15.71
CA GLY A 68 12.61 0.22 15.96
C GLY A 68 12.06 -0.49 17.20
N LEU A 69 11.01 0.04 17.85
CA LEU A 69 10.37 -0.66 18.96
C LEU A 69 9.56 -1.88 18.44
N PRO A 70 9.49 -2.98 19.20
CA PRO A 70 8.71 -4.16 18.80
C PRO A 70 7.24 -3.83 18.57
N LEU A 71 6.68 -4.32 17.47
CA LEU A 71 5.30 -4.12 17.05
C LEU A 71 4.76 -5.41 16.41
N LYS A 72 3.50 -5.75 16.64
CA LYS A 72 2.83 -6.91 16.04
C LYS A 72 1.91 -6.52 14.86
N ALA A 73 1.83 -5.24 14.53
CA ALA A 73 0.97 -4.74 13.45
C ALA A 73 1.29 -5.41 12.11
N THR A 74 0.27 -5.54 11.28
CA THR A 74 0.45 -5.77 9.85
C THR A 74 0.96 -4.48 9.20
N VAL A 75 1.98 -4.59 8.37
CA VAL A 75 2.65 -3.43 7.75
C VAL A 75 2.24 -3.30 6.29
N MET A 76 1.81 -2.12 5.87
CA MET A 76 1.58 -1.78 4.48
C MET A 76 2.81 -1.05 3.92
N SER A 77 3.53 -1.71 3.01
CA SER A 77 4.76 -1.17 2.42
C SER A 77 4.45 -0.32 1.19
N TRP A 78 4.43 1.01 1.35
CA TRP A 78 4.08 1.95 0.28
C TRP A 78 5.28 2.72 -0.30
N ARG A 79 6.33 2.98 0.50
CA ARG A 79 7.55 3.69 0.08
C ARG A 79 8.51 2.80 -0.71
N GLY A 80 8.01 1.84 -1.44
CA GLY A 80 8.75 0.78 -2.11
C GLY A 80 8.69 -0.54 -1.33
N GLU A 81 9.65 -1.43 -1.56
CA GLU A 81 9.65 -2.78 -0.98
C GLU A 81 10.42 -2.90 0.34
N ALA A 82 11.31 -1.95 0.61
CA ALA A 82 12.23 -2.04 1.75
C ALA A 82 11.51 -2.14 3.12
N GLY A 83 10.40 -1.41 3.30
CA GLY A 83 9.57 -1.50 4.49
C GLY A 83 8.96 -2.89 4.68
N GLY A 84 8.44 -3.46 3.59
CA GLY A 84 7.86 -4.81 3.56
C GLY A 84 8.90 -5.89 3.85
N ILE A 85 10.08 -5.80 3.22
CA ILE A 85 11.20 -6.72 3.48
C ILE A 85 11.56 -6.69 4.97
N LYS A 86 11.77 -5.48 5.53
CA LYS A 86 12.11 -5.32 6.94
C LYS A 86 11.01 -5.88 7.85
N ALA A 87 9.74 -5.61 7.55
CA ALA A 87 8.61 -6.13 8.33
C ALA A 87 8.56 -7.67 8.32
N ALA A 88 8.67 -8.28 7.14
CA ALA A 88 8.69 -9.73 6.99
C ALA A 88 9.85 -10.39 7.77
N GLN A 89 11.04 -9.79 7.71
CA GLN A 89 12.22 -10.25 8.48
C GLN A 89 12.02 -10.12 9.99
N LEU A 90 11.20 -9.19 10.44
CA LEU A 90 10.80 -9.05 11.86
C LEU A 90 9.64 -9.98 12.26
N GLY A 91 9.07 -10.74 11.31
CA GLY A 91 7.94 -11.63 11.55
C GLY A 91 6.56 -10.95 11.52
N ASN A 92 6.49 -9.72 11.01
CA ASN A 92 5.23 -9.01 10.83
C ASN A 92 4.58 -9.43 9.51
N ASN A 93 3.26 -9.56 9.48
CA ASN A 93 2.51 -9.68 8.23
C ASN A 93 2.63 -8.40 7.41
N VAL A 94 2.66 -8.55 6.09
CA VAL A 94 2.88 -7.45 5.15
C VAL A 94 1.84 -7.48 4.05
N ILE A 95 1.30 -6.31 3.72
CA ILE A 95 0.57 -6.06 2.48
C ILE A 95 1.46 -5.17 1.61
N MET A 96 1.82 -5.66 0.43
CA MET A 96 2.64 -4.90 -0.50
C MET A 96 1.78 -3.92 -1.29
N THR A 97 2.15 -2.64 -1.22
CA THR A 97 1.44 -1.57 -1.93
C THR A 97 2.41 -0.47 -2.38
N PRO A 98 3.59 -0.85 -2.96
CA PRO A 98 4.60 0.13 -3.32
C PRO A 98 4.08 1.13 -4.34
N ASN A 99 4.35 2.41 -4.09
CA ASN A 99 3.88 3.51 -4.92
C ASN A 99 4.40 3.47 -6.36
N THR A 100 5.43 2.69 -6.63
CA THR A 100 5.97 2.45 -7.97
C THR A 100 5.14 1.49 -8.81
N TYR A 101 4.20 0.72 -8.21
CA TYR A 101 3.42 -0.30 -8.90
C TYR A 101 1.93 -0.24 -8.56
N CYS A 102 1.58 0.22 -7.36
CA CYS A 102 0.26 0.03 -6.80
C CYS A 102 -0.56 1.33 -6.64
N TYR A 103 0.01 2.50 -6.98
CA TYR A 103 -0.69 3.79 -6.87
C TYR A 103 -1.44 4.09 -8.16
N LEU A 104 -2.70 3.69 -8.20
CA LEU A 104 -3.55 3.81 -9.39
C LEU A 104 -4.11 5.22 -9.60
N ASP A 105 -3.82 6.17 -8.72
CA ASP A 105 -4.05 7.61 -8.87
C ASP A 105 -2.96 8.34 -9.68
N TYR A 106 -1.87 7.62 -10.05
CA TYR A 106 -0.86 8.11 -10.99
C TYR A 106 -1.36 7.99 -12.44
N TYR A 107 -0.78 8.76 -13.35
CA TYR A 107 -1.06 8.64 -14.79
C TYR A 107 -0.82 7.21 -15.28
N GLN A 108 -1.66 6.75 -16.20
CA GLN A 108 -1.54 5.44 -16.84
C GLN A 108 -1.36 5.52 -18.35
N GLU A 109 -1.56 6.70 -18.92
CA GLU A 109 -1.29 7.04 -20.32
C GLU A 109 -0.60 8.39 -20.40
N ASN A 110 -0.26 8.84 -21.62
CA ASN A 110 0.42 10.12 -21.81
C ASN A 110 -0.35 11.26 -21.11
N PRO A 111 0.28 12.00 -20.18
CA PRO A 111 -0.35 13.10 -19.45
C PRO A 111 -0.97 14.22 -20.32
N GLU A 112 -0.52 14.38 -21.57
CA GLU A 112 -1.10 15.35 -22.50
C GLU A 112 -2.55 15.03 -22.89
N PHE A 113 -2.92 13.74 -22.85
CA PHE A 113 -4.24 13.26 -23.24
C PHE A 113 -5.05 12.73 -22.06
N ALA A 114 -4.38 12.44 -20.94
CA ALA A 114 -4.99 11.91 -19.74
C ALA A 114 -5.72 12.99 -18.93
N PRO A 115 -6.80 12.64 -18.22
CA PRO A 115 -7.36 13.50 -17.20
C PRO A 115 -6.32 13.80 -16.10
N LEU A 116 -6.32 15.06 -15.58
CA LEU A 116 -5.37 15.50 -14.55
C LEU A 116 -5.27 14.51 -13.38
N ALA A 117 -4.05 14.10 -13.04
CA ALA A 117 -3.72 13.25 -11.90
C ALA A 117 -2.70 13.94 -10.98
N ILE A 118 -2.42 13.32 -9.82
CA ILE A 118 -1.46 13.89 -8.84
C ILE A 118 -0.03 13.98 -9.40
N GLY A 119 0.30 13.18 -10.40
CA GLY A 119 1.64 13.03 -10.97
C GLY A 119 2.02 11.57 -11.09
N GLY A 120 3.31 11.29 -11.27
CA GLY A 120 3.81 9.94 -11.46
C GLY A 120 3.28 9.30 -12.74
N PHE A 121 3.78 8.10 -13.05
CA PHE A 121 3.31 7.31 -14.18
C PHE A 121 3.47 5.82 -13.84
N ILE A 122 2.41 5.05 -14.01
CA ILE A 122 2.40 3.59 -13.83
C ILE A 122 1.58 2.99 -14.96
N SER A 123 2.23 2.30 -15.89
CA SER A 123 1.54 1.61 -16.99
C SER A 123 0.88 0.31 -16.52
N LEU A 124 -0.01 -0.22 -17.34
CA LEU A 124 -0.62 -1.53 -17.12
C LEU A 124 0.44 -2.64 -17.05
N GLU A 125 1.43 -2.57 -17.95
CA GLU A 125 2.53 -3.54 -18.02
C GLU A 125 3.37 -3.51 -16.75
N GLN A 126 3.67 -2.30 -16.24
CA GLN A 126 4.44 -2.13 -15.01
C GLN A 126 3.72 -2.77 -13.81
N VAL A 127 2.40 -2.60 -13.71
CA VAL A 127 1.61 -3.28 -12.66
C VAL A 127 1.62 -4.79 -12.86
N TYR A 128 1.42 -5.27 -14.10
CA TYR A 128 1.38 -6.70 -14.40
C TYR A 128 2.70 -7.41 -14.14
N ASP A 129 3.82 -6.75 -14.40
CA ASP A 129 5.17 -7.31 -14.24
C ASP A 129 5.65 -7.29 -12.79
N TYR A 130 4.94 -6.60 -11.91
CA TYR A 130 5.30 -6.55 -10.50
C TYR A 130 5.26 -7.96 -9.87
N GLU A 131 6.29 -8.25 -9.05
CA GLU A 131 6.35 -9.45 -8.23
C GLU A 131 6.29 -9.05 -6.75
N PRO A 132 5.18 -9.33 -6.04
CA PRO A 132 4.99 -8.84 -4.69
C PRO A 132 5.81 -9.56 -3.62
N ILE A 133 6.47 -10.67 -3.97
CA ILE A 133 7.36 -11.38 -3.05
C ILE A 133 8.80 -11.03 -3.41
N PRO A 134 9.47 -10.11 -2.67
CA PRO A 134 10.84 -9.70 -2.98
C PRO A 134 11.83 -10.88 -2.91
N GLU A 135 12.75 -10.98 -3.88
CA GLU A 135 13.80 -12.00 -3.92
C GLU A 135 14.74 -11.98 -2.71
N ALA A 136 14.79 -10.86 -1.99
CA ALA A 136 15.62 -10.70 -0.79
C ALA A 136 15.08 -11.48 0.43
N LEU A 137 13.87 -12.02 0.35
CA LEU A 137 13.24 -12.79 1.44
C LEU A 137 13.55 -14.28 1.29
N THR A 138 13.84 -14.91 2.41
CA THR A 138 13.85 -16.38 2.50
C THR A 138 12.42 -16.94 2.35
N VAL A 139 12.32 -18.25 2.07
CA VAL A 139 11.01 -18.94 1.94
C VAL A 139 10.14 -18.77 3.18
N GLU A 140 10.72 -18.72 4.38
CA GLU A 140 9.98 -18.55 5.62
C GLU A 140 9.51 -17.10 5.79
N GLU A 141 10.39 -16.13 5.52
CA GLU A 141 10.04 -14.70 5.58
C GLU A 141 8.99 -14.32 4.53
N ALA A 142 9.05 -14.90 3.33
CA ALA A 142 8.08 -14.70 2.26
C ALA A 142 6.64 -15.07 2.66
N LYS A 143 6.45 -15.97 3.62
CA LYS A 143 5.11 -16.34 4.13
C LYS A 143 4.42 -15.19 4.86
N HIS A 144 5.16 -14.18 5.27
CA HIS A 144 4.62 -12.98 5.88
C HIS A 144 4.02 -12.01 4.86
N ILE A 145 4.32 -12.14 3.57
CA ILE A 145 3.65 -11.36 2.51
C ILE A 145 2.27 -11.97 2.30
N ILE A 146 1.25 -11.33 2.87
CA ILE A 146 -0.12 -11.87 2.88
C ILE A 146 -1.00 -11.32 1.76
N GLY A 147 -0.52 -10.35 1.01
CA GLY A 147 -1.27 -9.78 -0.11
C GLY A 147 -0.65 -8.54 -0.71
N ILE A 148 -1.36 -8.01 -1.70
CA ILE A 148 -1.06 -6.78 -2.43
C ILE A 148 -2.30 -5.88 -2.44
N GLN A 149 -2.13 -4.56 -2.47
CA GLN A 149 -3.22 -3.61 -2.59
C GLN A 149 -2.91 -2.53 -3.62
N GLY A 150 -3.89 -2.22 -4.47
CA GLY A 150 -3.87 -1.01 -5.29
C GLY A 150 -4.51 0.16 -4.55
N ASN A 151 -3.87 1.33 -4.56
CA ASN A 151 -4.32 2.54 -3.89
C ASN A 151 -4.82 3.56 -4.91
N ILE A 152 -5.89 4.28 -4.59
CA ILE A 152 -6.38 5.45 -5.33
C ILE A 152 -6.68 6.54 -4.30
N TRP A 153 -5.85 7.58 -4.28
CA TRP A 153 -6.02 8.74 -3.42
C TRP A 153 -6.97 9.76 -4.04
N GLY A 154 -7.70 10.48 -3.20
CA GLY A 154 -8.84 11.28 -3.62
C GLY A 154 -8.55 12.68 -4.15
N GLU A 155 -7.30 13.18 -4.05
CA GLU A 155 -6.95 14.57 -4.32
C GLU A 155 -7.38 15.05 -5.72
N TYR A 156 -7.26 14.17 -6.72
CA TYR A 156 -7.60 14.46 -8.11
C TYR A 156 -8.73 13.55 -8.64
N VAL A 157 -9.40 12.80 -7.77
CA VAL A 157 -10.46 11.83 -8.14
C VAL A 157 -11.79 12.27 -7.57
N ALA A 158 -12.44 13.23 -8.23
CA ALA A 158 -13.65 13.90 -7.75
C ALA A 158 -14.96 13.17 -8.13
N THR A 159 -14.94 12.27 -9.12
CA THR A 159 -16.15 11.59 -9.62
C THR A 159 -15.94 10.08 -9.77
N ILE A 160 -17.04 9.35 -9.85
CA ILE A 160 -17.00 7.89 -10.08
C ILE A 160 -16.39 7.57 -11.44
N GLU A 161 -16.70 8.33 -12.47
CA GLU A 161 -16.14 8.16 -13.82
C GLU A 161 -14.62 8.34 -13.82
N LYS A 162 -14.13 9.29 -13.02
CA LYS A 162 -12.68 9.49 -12.86
C LYS A 162 -12.06 8.33 -12.08
N PHE A 163 -12.70 7.86 -11.01
CA PHE A 163 -12.26 6.71 -10.25
C PHE A 163 -12.16 5.46 -11.14
N GLU A 164 -13.18 5.18 -11.92
CA GLU A 164 -13.22 4.04 -12.86
C GLU A 164 -12.09 4.13 -13.89
N TYR A 165 -11.87 5.32 -14.47
CA TYR A 165 -10.77 5.56 -15.38
C TYR A 165 -9.42 5.27 -14.73
N MET A 166 -9.19 5.75 -13.50
CA MET A 166 -7.92 5.54 -12.79
C MET A 166 -7.73 4.08 -12.39
N ALA A 167 -8.80 3.38 -12.00
CA ALA A 167 -8.74 1.99 -11.57
C ALA A 167 -8.48 1.03 -12.74
N PHE A 168 -9.23 1.20 -13.84
CA PHE A 168 -9.26 0.20 -14.92
C PHE A 168 -8.44 0.62 -16.15
N PRO A 169 -7.67 -0.32 -16.74
CA PRO A 169 -7.62 -1.76 -16.43
C PRO A 169 -6.59 -2.19 -15.36
N ARG A 170 -5.79 -1.27 -14.79
CA ARG A 170 -4.68 -1.61 -13.89
C ARG A 170 -5.11 -2.41 -12.66
N LEU A 171 -6.31 -2.19 -12.13
CA LEU A 171 -6.84 -2.99 -11.02
C LEU A 171 -7.00 -4.47 -11.39
N LEU A 172 -7.26 -4.79 -12.67
CA LEU A 172 -7.29 -6.18 -13.13
C LEU A 172 -5.89 -6.79 -13.15
N ALA A 173 -4.85 -5.99 -13.44
CA ALA A 173 -3.46 -6.44 -13.32
C ALA A 173 -3.07 -6.68 -11.85
N ILE A 174 -3.48 -5.82 -10.92
CA ILE A 174 -3.32 -6.06 -9.48
C ILE A 174 -3.97 -7.39 -9.07
N ALA A 175 -5.19 -7.65 -9.55
CA ALA A 175 -5.88 -8.90 -9.26
C ALA A 175 -5.14 -10.12 -9.85
N GLU A 176 -4.68 -10.05 -11.09
CA GLU A 176 -3.89 -11.12 -11.72
C GLU A 176 -2.61 -11.40 -10.93
N VAL A 177 -1.87 -10.36 -10.55
CA VAL A 177 -0.65 -10.48 -9.73
C VAL A 177 -0.95 -11.10 -8.37
N ALA A 178 -2.06 -10.71 -7.73
CA ALA A 178 -2.44 -11.19 -6.40
C ALA A 178 -2.84 -12.67 -6.40
N TRP A 179 -3.45 -13.17 -7.48
CA TRP A 179 -4.01 -14.53 -7.55
C TRP A 179 -3.15 -15.52 -8.33
N SER A 180 -2.16 -15.04 -9.11
CA SER A 180 -1.27 -15.88 -9.89
C SER A 180 -0.02 -16.25 -9.08
N GLN A 181 0.38 -17.51 -9.17
CA GLN A 181 1.67 -17.92 -8.62
C GLN A 181 2.83 -17.38 -9.49
N PRO A 182 3.99 -17.10 -8.89
CA PRO A 182 5.18 -16.75 -9.63
C PRO A 182 5.46 -17.78 -10.75
N GLY A 183 5.78 -17.28 -11.94
CA GLY A 183 6.04 -18.12 -13.11
C GLY A 183 4.82 -18.60 -13.89
N ASN A 184 3.60 -18.43 -13.36
CA ASN A 184 2.35 -18.77 -14.07
C ASN A 184 1.73 -17.59 -14.81
N LYS A 185 2.27 -16.38 -14.67
CA LYS A 185 1.79 -15.18 -15.38
C LYS A 185 2.02 -15.32 -16.88
N ASN A 186 0.99 -15.05 -17.68
CA ASN A 186 1.05 -15.06 -19.14
C ASN A 186 0.46 -13.77 -19.69
N ARG A 187 1.32 -12.83 -20.09
CA ARG A 187 0.93 -11.50 -20.55
C ARG A 187 0.00 -11.54 -21.77
N GLU A 188 0.26 -12.40 -22.75
CA GLU A 188 -0.57 -12.49 -23.95
C GLU A 188 -1.99 -12.95 -23.60
N LEU A 189 -2.09 -13.95 -22.73
CA LEU A 189 -3.37 -14.45 -22.25
C LEU A 189 -4.11 -13.38 -21.44
N PHE A 190 -3.43 -12.67 -20.55
CA PHE A 190 -3.99 -11.56 -19.76
C PHE A 190 -4.55 -10.46 -20.68
N ILE A 191 -3.77 -9.99 -21.66
CA ILE A 191 -4.24 -8.99 -22.65
C ILE A 191 -5.43 -9.52 -23.46
N SER A 192 -5.41 -10.79 -23.83
CA SER A 192 -6.56 -11.43 -24.53
C SER A 192 -7.83 -11.42 -23.65
N HIS A 193 -7.70 -11.65 -22.37
CA HIS A 193 -8.80 -11.57 -21.40
C HIS A 193 -9.30 -10.14 -21.23
N LEU A 194 -8.40 -9.16 -21.07
CA LEU A 194 -8.77 -7.75 -21.00
C LEU A 194 -9.66 -7.30 -22.15
N LYS A 195 -9.32 -7.71 -23.39
CA LYS A 195 -10.13 -7.38 -24.58
C LYS A 195 -11.56 -7.95 -24.52
N LYS A 196 -11.75 -9.08 -23.86
CA LYS A 196 -13.09 -9.63 -23.62
C LYS A 196 -13.82 -8.85 -22.53
N GLU A 197 -13.12 -8.53 -21.44
CA GLU A 197 -13.68 -7.75 -20.33
C GLU A 197 -14.08 -6.32 -20.75
N PHE A 198 -13.42 -5.74 -21.74
CA PHE A 198 -13.78 -4.41 -22.25
C PHE A 198 -15.25 -4.34 -22.70
N SER A 199 -15.75 -5.37 -23.37
CA SER A 199 -17.16 -5.42 -23.78
C SER A 199 -18.12 -5.46 -22.57
N PHE A 200 -17.69 -6.05 -21.47
CA PHE A 200 -18.45 -6.08 -20.22
C PHE A 200 -18.47 -4.69 -19.56
N PHE A 201 -17.33 -3.98 -19.51
CA PHE A 201 -17.27 -2.61 -19.02
C PHE A 201 -18.14 -1.67 -19.87
N GLN A 202 -18.07 -1.76 -21.18
CA GLN A 202 -18.91 -0.96 -22.08
C GLN A 202 -20.41 -1.16 -21.82
N LYS A 203 -20.88 -2.42 -21.66
CA LYS A 203 -22.28 -2.72 -21.37
C LYS A 203 -22.77 -2.16 -20.04
N ARG A 204 -21.87 -1.90 -19.11
CA ARG A 204 -22.16 -1.33 -17.78
C ARG A 204 -21.85 0.15 -17.67
N ASN A 205 -21.44 0.78 -18.77
CA ASN A 205 -21.02 2.19 -18.81
C ASN A 205 -19.87 2.50 -17.81
N VAL A 206 -19.00 1.53 -17.54
CA VAL A 206 -17.80 1.76 -16.73
C VAL A 206 -16.78 2.52 -17.58
N ASN A 207 -16.33 3.65 -17.06
CA ASN A 207 -15.30 4.46 -17.73
C ASN A 207 -13.92 3.85 -17.51
N THR A 208 -13.25 3.42 -18.60
CA THR A 208 -11.93 2.80 -18.53
C THR A 208 -10.92 3.58 -19.36
N CYS A 209 -9.65 3.56 -18.97
CA CYS A 209 -8.59 4.00 -19.87
C CYS A 209 -8.60 3.10 -21.12
N ARG A 210 -8.64 3.71 -22.31
CA ARG A 210 -8.83 2.99 -23.59
C ARG A 210 -7.54 2.66 -24.31
N GLU A 211 -6.41 3.12 -23.81
CA GLU A 211 -5.10 2.90 -24.46
C GLU A 211 -4.78 1.41 -24.68
N TYR A 212 -5.34 0.56 -23.83
CA TYR A 212 -5.04 -0.89 -23.80
C TYR A 212 -6.05 -1.79 -24.52
N PHE A 213 -7.07 -1.21 -25.16
CA PHE A 213 -8.17 -1.99 -25.77
C PHE A 213 -8.29 -1.84 -27.30
#